data_fffa7ec106693e8cebc69224bc9c3cca
#
_entry.id   fffa7ec106693e8cebc69224bc9c3cca
#
_cell.length_a   1.000
_cell.length_b   1.000
_cell.length_c   1.000
_cell.angle_alpha   90.00
_cell.angle_beta   90.00
_cell.angle_gamma   90.00
#
_symmetry.space_group_name_H-M   'P 1'
#
loop_
_entity.id
_entity.type
_entity.pdbx_description
1 polymer ?
#
loop_
_entity_poly.entity_id
_entity_poly.type
_entity_poly.pdbx_seq_one_letter_code
_entity_poly.pdbx_strand_id
1 'polypeptide(L)'
;MIAIGYLDGNRLSRAVIAGAHFVAERAEALNKINVFPVADGDTGTNVASTLQKVAAGISRIRQRHVREMSKALADQAIGGARGNSGAILAQFFCGFSEGLPDSPRVTTRAFGAAVVKAAESAYSAIARPVEGTILTVIRDWARHVADRAAEVADFGVLLPESLKAARTSLQNTPKQMKVLQKAGVVDAGAQGFVYLLEGIVTYLREAARFSPPPVEPEEVRAAIFDKTPESILFRYCTEALLEGDAIDRDALRREVALLGDSIVLAGGASRVRLHVHTNEPEKLFAVAARFADVAQTKIEDMRAQHESRFDQNRASRVGIVTDSTCDLPATMLEELGIGVVPVRVYFGSENYLDKVTITPAEFYARFSVTDQAPKTSQPPPADFTQVYRNVAAHAGSIVSVHLSAAVSGTYQAALVGARPVEKTGITHVDSRNVSVGLGLVVRAAAEAAAAGKSADEVAEVARDTAARVRTFVAVPTLTHLVRGGRVSPLKGLIAKMLGLLPILTISKEGKAEPVAKARGYDAARRKTLKLLFEEAGERASASRRFGVAHCDAEDVAEDMAREIRKRYPESDVMIVECGPALGAHGGPGALALSVLP
;
A
#
# COMPACT_ATOMS: atom_id res chain seq x y z
N MET A 1 6.30 -23.27 -40.72
CA MET A 1 6.81 -22.42 -39.61
C MET A 1 8.30 -22.73 -39.45
N ILE A 2 9.14 -21.73 -39.24
CA ILE A 2 10.56 -21.93 -38.95
C ILE A 2 10.66 -22.52 -37.52
N ALA A 3 11.37 -23.65 -37.38
CA ALA A 3 11.55 -24.31 -36.09
C ALA A 3 12.29 -23.40 -35.08
N ILE A 4 11.78 -23.31 -33.84
CA ILE A 4 12.35 -22.51 -32.75
C ILE A 4 13.14 -23.45 -31.84
N GLY A 5 14.41 -23.73 -32.19
CA GLY A 5 15.25 -24.70 -31.50
C GLY A 5 15.88 -24.21 -30.18
N TYR A 6 15.76 -22.93 -29.85
CA TYR A 6 16.35 -22.37 -28.62
C TYR A 6 15.56 -21.17 -28.08
N LEU A 7 15.68 -20.94 -26.78
CA LEU A 7 15.22 -19.75 -26.06
C LEU A 7 16.44 -18.93 -25.64
N ASP A 8 16.48 -17.64 -25.99
CA ASP A 8 17.44 -16.64 -25.47
C ASP A 8 16.71 -15.55 -24.69
N GLY A 9 17.46 -14.65 -24.07
CA GLY A 9 16.88 -13.59 -23.23
C GLY A 9 15.93 -12.66 -23.98
N ASN A 10 16.18 -12.34 -25.24
CA ASN A 10 15.29 -11.49 -26.04
C ASN A 10 13.96 -12.18 -26.37
N ARG A 11 14.00 -13.47 -26.68
CA ARG A 11 12.80 -14.28 -26.93
C ARG A 11 11.99 -14.45 -25.66
N LEU A 12 12.66 -14.72 -24.52
CA LEU A 12 12.03 -14.80 -23.19
C LEU A 12 11.30 -13.49 -22.85
N SER A 13 12.00 -12.36 -22.95
CA SER A 13 11.41 -11.05 -22.66
C SER A 13 10.16 -10.78 -23.50
N ARG A 14 10.23 -10.95 -24.81
CA ARG A 14 9.09 -10.72 -25.71
C ARG A 14 7.91 -11.64 -25.44
N ALA A 15 8.18 -12.92 -25.16
CA ALA A 15 7.14 -13.90 -24.84
C ALA A 15 6.41 -13.53 -23.53
N VAL A 16 7.15 -13.17 -22.49
CA VAL A 16 6.56 -12.76 -21.20
C VAL A 16 5.78 -11.45 -21.33
N ILE A 17 6.28 -10.46 -22.08
CA ILE A 17 5.56 -9.21 -22.36
C ILE A 17 4.24 -9.49 -23.05
N ALA A 18 4.23 -10.35 -24.08
CA ALA A 18 3.01 -10.72 -24.78
C ALA A 18 2.00 -11.43 -23.87
N GLY A 19 2.47 -12.37 -23.04
CA GLY A 19 1.64 -13.02 -22.03
C GLY A 19 1.05 -12.03 -21.01
N ALA A 20 1.85 -11.05 -20.56
CA ALA A 20 1.41 -10.03 -19.63
C ALA A 20 0.28 -9.15 -20.21
N HIS A 21 0.40 -8.74 -21.46
CA HIS A 21 -0.66 -7.99 -22.16
C HIS A 21 -1.94 -8.82 -22.29
N PHE A 22 -1.82 -10.09 -22.67
CA PHE A 22 -2.97 -10.98 -22.80
C PHE A 22 -3.76 -11.16 -21.51
N VAL A 23 -3.06 -11.24 -20.35
CA VAL A 23 -3.68 -11.29 -19.02
C VAL A 23 -4.33 -9.95 -18.67
N ALA A 24 -3.67 -8.83 -18.94
CA ALA A 24 -4.17 -7.50 -18.60
C ALA A 24 -5.52 -7.19 -19.26
N GLU A 25 -5.69 -7.59 -20.54
CA GLU A 25 -6.94 -7.44 -21.27
C GLU A 25 -8.09 -8.26 -20.66
N ARG A 26 -7.78 -9.33 -19.91
CA ARG A 26 -8.75 -10.28 -19.34
C ARG A 26 -8.86 -10.19 -17.81
N ALA A 27 -8.26 -9.17 -17.21
CA ALA A 27 -8.24 -9.01 -15.75
C ALA A 27 -9.66 -8.96 -15.15
N GLU A 28 -10.59 -8.29 -15.80
CA GLU A 28 -11.97 -8.18 -15.34
C GLU A 28 -12.71 -9.53 -15.38
N ALA A 29 -12.45 -10.36 -16.41
CA ALA A 29 -13.00 -11.71 -16.47
C ALA A 29 -12.48 -12.59 -15.33
N LEU A 30 -11.19 -12.47 -14.97
CA LEU A 30 -10.60 -13.17 -13.82
C LEU A 30 -11.22 -12.71 -12.48
N ASN A 31 -11.47 -11.41 -12.34
CA ASN A 31 -12.10 -10.87 -11.13
C ASN A 31 -13.52 -11.44 -10.92
N LYS A 32 -14.26 -11.69 -12.01
CA LYS A 32 -15.62 -12.24 -11.95
C LYS A 32 -15.68 -13.68 -11.43
N ILE A 33 -14.63 -14.48 -11.63
CA ILE A 33 -14.57 -15.89 -11.19
C ILE A 33 -13.78 -16.07 -9.89
N ASN A 34 -13.29 -15.00 -9.27
CA ASN A 34 -12.54 -15.07 -8.03
C ASN A 34 -13.44 -15.40 -6.83
N VAL A 35 -13.38 -16.64 -6.36
CA VAL A 35 -14.15 -17.15 -5.21
C VAL A 35 -13.28 -17.77 -4.11
N PHE A 36 -11.97 -17.92 -4.35
CA PHE A 36 -11.03 -18.55 -3.42
C PHE A 36 -9.66 -17.84 -3.42
N PRO A 37 -8.97 -17.68 -2.27
CA PRO A 37 -9.41 -18.06 -0.90
C PRO A 37 -10.50 -17.15 -0.35
N VAL A 38 -10.60 -15.92 -0.84
CA VAL A 38 -11.62 -14.92 -0.50
C VAL A 38 -12.27 -14.43 -1.81
N ALA A 39 -13.57 -14.18 -1.77
CA ALA A 39 -14.31 -13.69 -2.94
C ALA A 39 -14.27 -12.15 -3.02
N ASP A 40 -13.07 -11.56 -2.99
CA ASP A 40 -12.83 -10.11 -3.03
C ASP A 40 -12.82 -9.52 -4.47
N GLY A 41 -12.72 -10.40 -5.48
CA GLY A 41 -12.80 -10.01 -6.89
C GLY A 41 -11.60 -9.25 -7.41
N ASP A 42 -10.43 -9.43 -6.84
CA ASP A 42 -9.21 -8.71 -7.16
C ASP A 42 -8.10 -9.55 -7.81
N THR A 43 -8.26 -10.89 -7.88
CA THR A 43 -7.24 -11.80 -8.42
C THR A 43 -6.78 -11.40 -9.82
N GLY A 44 -7.70 -11.01 -10.71
CA GLY A 44 -7.35 -10.57 -12.06
C GLY A 44 -6.54 -9.27 -12.05
N THR A 45 -6.93 -8.31 -11.24
CA THR A 45 -6.22 -7.05 -11.05
C THR A 45 -4.81 -7.29 -10.49
N ASN A 46 -4.68 -8.18 -9.50
CA ASN A 46 -3.41 -8.50 -8.86
C ASN A 46 -2.44 -9.22 -9.81
N VAL A 47 -2.92 -10.23 -10.55
CA VAL A 47 -2.11 -10.95 -11.55
C VAL A 47 -1.69 -10.02 -12.69
N ALA A 48 -2.62 -9.23 -13.23
CA ALA A 48 -2.34 -8.27 -14.30
C ALA A 48 -1.33 -7.20 -13.85
N SER A 49 -1.51 -6.61 -12.67
CA SER A 49 -0.58 -5.60 -12.12
C SER A 49 0.82 -6.17 -11.91
N THR A 50 0.92 -7.41 -11.39
CA THR A 50 2.19 -8.11 -11.22
C THR A 50 2.91 -8.28 -12.56
N LEU A 51 2.22 -8.82 -13.57
CA LEU A 51 2.79 -9.09 -14.89
C LEU A 51 3.07 -7.80 -15.68
N GLN A 52 2.26 -6.75 -15.56
CA GLN A 52 2.53 -5.44 -16.16
C GLN A 52 3.80 -4.80 -15.59
N LYS A 53 4.02 -4.93 -14.27
CA LYS A 53 5.27 -4.46 -13.63
C LYS A 53 6.48 -5.21 -14.19
N VAL A 54 6.36 -6.53 -14.34
CA VAL A 54 7.39 -7.36 -14.98
C VAL A 54 7.64 -6.87 -16.42
N ALA A 55 6.60 -6.78 -17.25
CA ALA A 55 6.70 -6.35 -18.64
C ALA A 55 7.35 -4.96 -18.77
N ALA A 56 6.95 -3.98 -17.97
CA ALA A 56 7.52 -2.64 -17.96
C ALA A 56 9.00 -2.64 -17.57
N GLY A 57 9.38 -3.46 -16.57
CA GLY A 57 10.77 -3.58 -16.11
C GLY A 57 11.69 -4.20 -17.14
N ILE A 58 11.28 -5.33 -17.75
CA ILE A 58 12.12 -6.06 -18.72
C ILE A 58 12.10 -5.48 -20.14
N SER A 59 11.10 -4.68 -20.51
CA SER A 59 10.98 -4.09 -21.86
C SER A 59 12.17 -3.20 -22.26
N ARG A 60 12.79 -2.57 -21.27
CA ARG A 60 13.95 -1.68 -21.44
C ARG A 60 15.30 -2.41 -21.41
N ILE A 61 15.27 -3.69 -21.01
CA ILE A 61 16.48 -4.51 -20.87
C ILE A 61 16.75 -5.25 -22.18
N ARG A 62 17.90 -4.99 -22.78
CA ARG A 62 18.37 -5.72 -23.96
C ARG A 62 19.44 -6.73 -23.53
N GLN A 63 19.00 -7.90 -23.13
CA GLN A 63 19.87 -8.98 -22.65
C GLN A 63 19.64 -10.25 -23.45
N ARG A 64 20.71 -10.74 -24.13
CA ARG A 64 20.64 -11.98 -24.91
C ARG A 64 20.83 -13.23 -24.03
N HIS A 65 21.53 -13.10 -22.92
CA HIS A 65 21.77 -14.21 -22.00
C HIS A 65 20.48 -14.54 -21.27
N VAL A 66 19.95 -15.76 -21.45
CA VAL A 66 18.63 -16.16 -20.96
C VAL A 66 18.58 -16.14 -19.43
N ARG A 67 19.63 -16.58 -18.74
CA ARG A 67 19.67 -16.57 -17.27
C ARG A 67 19.68 -15.16 -16.70
N GLU A 68 20.45 -14.25 -17.29
CA GLU A 68 20.47 -12.85 -16.82
C GLU A 68 19.13 -12.15 -17.06
N MET A 69 18.48 -12.42 -18.19
CA MET A 69 17.13 -11.91 -18.44
C MET A 69 16.12 -12.50 -17.45
N SER A 70 16.23 -13.79 -17.11
CA SER A 70 15.32 -14.44 -16.15
C SER A 70 15.53 -13.93 -14.71
N LYS A 71 16.75 -13.57 -14.31
CA LYS A 71 17.02 -12.89 -13.04
C LYS A 71 16.32 -11.53 -12.98
N ALA A 72 16.50 -10.72 -14.04
CA ALA A 72 15.82 -9.42 -14.13
C ALA A 72 14.28 -9.57 -14.08
N LEU A 73 13.75 -10.59 -14.74
CA LEU A 73 12.32 -10.90 -14.70
C LEU A 73 11.86 -11.28 -13.28
N ALA A 74 12.60 -12.14 -12.58
CA ALA A 74 12.32 -12.54 -11.20
C ALA A 74 12.34 -11.33 -10.25
N ASP A 75 13.35 -10.46 -10.36
CA ASP A 75 13.47 -9.25 -9.55
C ASP A 75 12.27 -8.30 -9.75
N GLN A 76 11.85 -8.11 -11.01
CA GLN A 76 10.66 -7.30 -11.29
C GLN A 76 9.38 -7.96 -10.76
N ALA A 77 9.29 -9.28 -10.82
CA ALA A 77 8.14 -10.02 -10.31
C ALA A 77 8.03 -9.90 -8.79
N ILE A 78 9.13 -10.07 -8.04
CA ILE A 78 9.16 -9.89 -6.57
C ILE A 78 8.74 -8.47 -6.19
N GLY A 79 9.34 -7.46 -6.84
CA GLY A 79 9.02 -6.05 -6.58
C GLY A 79 7.60 -5.65 -6.98
N GLY A 80 6.99 -6.37 -7.91
CA GLY A 80 5.66 -6.10 -8.45
C GLY A 80 4.55 -7.02 -7.95
N ALA A 81 4.87 -8.09 -7.22
CA ALA A 81 3.90 -9.09 -6.77
C ALA A 81 2.74 -8.46 -5.98
N ARG A 82 1.51 -8.92 -6.29
CA ARG A 82 0.28 -8.51 -5.63
C ARG A 82 -0.60 -9.73 -5.38
N GLY A 83 -1.17 -9.80 -4.18
CA GLY A 83 -2.02 -10.91 -3.75
C GLY A 83 -1.33 -12.27 -3.78
N ASN A 84 -2.05 -13.31 -3.39
CA ASN A 84 -1.55 -14.69 -3.39
C ASN A 84 -1.05 -15.13 -4.77
N SER A 85 -1.86 -14.90 -5.82
CA SER A 85 -1.53 -15.36 -7.18
C SER A 85 -0.32 -14.65 -7.76
N GLY A 86 -0.17 -13.33 -7.50
CA GLY A 86 1.02 -12.57 -7.93
C GLY A 86 2.28 -13.03 -7.21
N ALA A 87 2.21 -13.31 -5.91
CA ALA A 87 3.35 -13.81 -5.14
C ALA A 87 3.76 -15.22 -5.57
N ILE A 88 2.80 -16.11 -5.88
CA ILE A 88 3.08 -17.44 -6.45
C ILE A 88 3.80 -17.33 -7.80
N LEU A 89 3.31 -16.44 -8.69
CA LEU A 89 3.97 -16.20 -9.98
C LEU A 89 5.38 -15.62 -9.81
N ALA A 90 5.58 -14.71 -8.86
CA ALA A 90 6.91 -14.18 -8.58
C ALA A 90 7.87 -15.28 -8.13
N GLN A 91 7.44 -16.17 -7.25
CA GLN A 91 8.25 -17.30 -6.82
C GLN A 91 8.48 -18.32 -7.94
N PHE A 92 7.49 -18.54 -8.80
CA PHE A 92 7.67 -19.33 -10.03
C PHE A 92 8.79 -18.77 -10.90
N PHE A 93 8.84 -17.46 -11.13
CA PHE A 93 9.90 -16.83 -11.92
C PHE A 93 11.27 -16.90 -11.23
N CYS A 94 11.33 -16.84 -9.89
CA CYS A 94 12.57 -17.07 -9.13
C CYS A 94 13.09 -18.49 -9.36
N GLY A 95 12.25 -19.51 -9.16
CA GLY A 95 12.63 -20.90 -9.38
C GLY A 95 13.00 -21.21 -10.84
N PHE A 96 12.31 -20.55 -11.79
CA PHE A 96 12.68 -20.64 -13.22
C PHE A 96 14.09 -20.12 -13.48
N SER A 97 14.42 -18.95 -12.92
CA SER A 97 15.74 -18.35 -13.06
C SER A 97 16.83 -19.21 -12.43
N GLU A 98 16.58 -19.80 -11.25
CA GLU A 98 17.49 -20.70 -10.57
C GLU A 98 17.71 -22.01 -11.33
N GLY A 99 16.66 -22.54 -11.97
CA GLY A 99 16.67 -23.78 -12.74
C GLY A 99 17.34 -23.67 -14.10
N LEU A 100 17.57 -22.46 -14.61
CA LEU A 100 18.25 -22.26 -15.89
C LEU A 100 19.77 -22.44 -15.75
N PRO A 101 20.43 -23.15 -16.69
CA PRO A 101 21.88 -23.22 -16.74
C PRO A 101 22.49 -21.84 -17.05
N ASP A 102 23.75 -21.65 -16.69
CA ASP A 102 24.50 -20.44 -17.04
C ASP A 102 24.92 -20.49 -18.53
N SER A 103 23.96 -20.14 -19.37
CA SER A 103 24.11 -20.20 -20.83
C SER A 103 23.30 -19.06 -21.49
N PRO A 104 23.79 -18.46 -22.58
CA PRO A 104 23.04 -17.44 -23.31
C PRO A 104 21.78 -17.98 -23.99
N ARG A 105 21.70 -19.28 -24.24
CA ARG A 105 20.58 -19.95 -24.90
C ARG A 105 20.30 -21.30 -24.26
N VAL A 106 19.03 -21.70 -24.22
CA VAL A 106 18.62 -23.01 -23.71
C VAL A 106 17.77 -23.76 -24.71
N THR A 107 17.90 -25.09 -24.68
CA THR A 107 17.06 -26.02 -25.46
C THR A 107 15.73 -26.28 -24.73
N THR A 108 14.81 -26.96 -25.40
CA THR A 108 13.54 -27.43 -24.80
C THR A 108 13.81 -28.29 -23.56
N ARG A 109 14.80 -29.17 -23.57
CA ARG A 109 15.16 -30.03 -22.43
C ARG A 109 15.59 -29.21 -21.21
N ALA A 110 16.48 -28.23 -21.38
CA ALA A 110 16.92 -27.36 -20.29
C ALA A 110 15.77 -26.47 -19.77
N PHE A 111 14.91 -26.00 -20.68
CA PHE A 111 13.68 -25.29 -20.32
C PHE A 111 12.74 -26.17 -19.50
N GLY A 112 12.52 -27.44 -19.87
CA GLY A 112 11.71 -28.40 -19.13
C GLY A 112 12.19 -28.59 -17.70
N ALA A 113 13.51 -28.75 -17.50
CA ALA A 113 14.09 -28.83 -16.16
C ALA A 113 13.86 -27.54 -15.35
N ALA A 114 14.03 -26.38 -15.99
CA ALA A 114 13.84 -25.08 -15.33
C ALA A 114 12.38 -24.84 -14.90
N VAL A 115 11.37 -25.22 -15.70
CA VAL A 115 9.97 -25.06 -15.29
C VAL A 115 9.54 -26.04 -14.20
N VAL A 116 10.15 -27.23 -14.09
CA VAL A 116 9.93 -28.13 -12.95
C VAL A 116 10.43 -27.46 -11.66
N LYS A 117 11.66 -26.92 -11.70
CA LYS A 117 12.22 -26.16 -10.57
C LYS A 117 11.36 -24.96 -10.20
N ALA A 118 10.82 -24.27 -11.19
CA ALA A 118 9.88 -23.16 -10.99
C ALA A 118 8.60 -23.61 -10.27
N ALA A 119 8.02 -24.75 -10.66
CA ALA A 119 6.84 -25.30 -10.01
C ALA A 119 7.11 -25.68 -8.54
N GLU A 120 8.22 -26.34 -8.26
CA GLU A 120 8.65 -26.67 -6.89
C GLU A 120 8.82 -25.43 -6.04
N SER A 121 9.43 -24.39 -6.61
CA SER A 121 9.64 -23.11 -5.95
C SER A 121 8.31 -22.42 -5.64
N ALA A 122 7.35 -22.41 -6.59
CA ALA A 122 6.00 -21.86 -6.37
C ALA A 122 5.26 -22.57 -5.22
N TYR A 123 5.36 -23.90 -5.12
CA TYR A 123 4.81 -24.66 -4.00
C TYR A 123 5.43 -24.27 -2.66
N SER A 124 6.77 -24.06 -2.62
CA SER A 124 7.49 -23.71 -1.39
C SER A 124 7.13 -22.31 -0.85
N ALA A 125 6.57 -21.43 -1.66
CA ALA A 125 6.16 -20.09 -1.25
C ALA A 125 4.97 -20.12 -0.28
N ILE A 126 4.10 -21.12 -0.39
CA ILE A 126 2.83 -21.22 0.35
C ILE A 126 3.03 -22.08 1.59
N ALA A 127 2.58 -21.57 2.75
CA ALA A 127 2.65 -22.31 4.01
C ALA A 127 1.75 -23.57 4.02
N ARG A 128 0.59 -23.49 3.36
CA ARG A 128 -0.38 -24.61 3.23
C ARG A 128 -0.89 -24.67 1.79
N PRO A 129 -0.17 -25.36 0.89
CA PRO A 129 -0.61 -25.54 -0.51
C PRO A 129 -1.96 -26.26 -0.60
N VAL A 130 -2.83 -25.80 -1.49
CA VAL A 130 -4.16 -26.37 -1.72
C VAL A 130 -4.26 -26.86 -3.16
N GLU A 131 -4.68 -28.12 -3.35
CA GLU A 131 -4.93 -28.67 -4.67
C GLU A 131 -6.20 -28.08 -5.31
N GLY A 132 -6.21 -28.02 -6.65
CA GLY A 132 -7.29 -27.38 -7.40
C GLY A 132 -7.09 -25.87 -7.56
N THR A 133 -5.89 -25.36 -7.29
CA THR A 133 -5.51 -23.95 -7.44
C THR A 133 -4.48 -23.76 -8.55
N ILE A 134 -4.03 -22.52 -8.73
CA ILE A 134 -2.91 -22.16 -9.63
C ILE A 134 -1.69 -23.08 -9.45
N LEU A 135 -1.38 -23.52 -8.22
CA LEU A 135 -0.27 -24.44 -7.94
C LEU A 135 -0.42 -25.76 -8.67
N THR A 136 -1.61 -26.37 -8.64
CA THR A 136 -1.91 -27.62 -9.34
C THR A 136 -1.66 -27.47 -10.85
N VAL A 137 -2.18 -26.38 -11.44
CA VAL A 137 -2.06 -26.16 -12.89
C VAL A 137 -0.61 -25.89 -13.29
N ILE A 138 0.15 -25.12 -12.51
CA ILE A 138 1.59 -24.90 -12.72
C ILE A 138 2.34 -26.23 -12.68
N ARG A 139 2.09 -27.09 -11.66
CA ARG A 139 2.75 -28.39 -11.51
C ARG A 139 2.45 -29.32 -12.69
N ASP A 140 1.19 -29.46 -13.05
CA ASP A 140 0.75 -30.37 -14.10
C ASP A 140 1.28 -29.94 -15.46
N TRP A 141 1.27 -28.63 -15.74
CA TRP A 141 1.90 -28.04 -16.92
C TRP A 141 3.42 -28.28 -16.94
N ALA A 142 4.12 -28.04 -15.85
CA ALA A 142 5.58 -28.19 -15.77
C ALA A 142 6.01 -29.65 -16.00
N ARG A 143 5.28 -30.63 -15.43
CA ARG A 143 5.52 -32.04 -15.65
C ARG A 143 5.34 -32.40 -17.14
N HIS A 144 4.22 -31.98 -17.74
CA HIS A 144 3.98 -32.23 -19.16
C HIS A 144 5.08 -31.63 -20.05
N VAL A 145 5.53 -30.38 -19.76
CA VAL A 145 6.64 -29.75 -20.49
C VAL A 145 7.91 -30.58 -20.35
N ALA A 146 8.26 -31.03 -19.14
CA ALA A 146 9.49 -31.80 -18.91
C ALA A 146 9.48 -33.15 -19.66
N ASP A 147 8.35 -33.86 -19.60
CA ASP A 147 8.18 -35.15 -20.29
C ASP A 147 8.33 -34.98 -21.82
N ARG A 148 7.63 -33.99 -22.38
CA ARG A 148 7.65 -33.76 -23.84
C ARG A 148 8.95 -33.12 -24.33
N ALA A 149 9.62 -32.32 -23.53
CA ALA A 149 10.87 -31.66 -23.90
C ALA A 149 12.03 -32.64 -24.17
N ALA A 150 11.91 -33.91 -23.74
CA ALA A 150 12.86 -34.96 -24.07
C ALA A 150 12.78 -35.38 -25.54
N GLU A 151 11.58 -35.28 -26.14
CA GLU A 151 11.29 -35.75 -27.51
C GLU A 151 11.11 -34.60 -28.51
N VAL A 152 10.67 -33.43 -28.05
CA VAL A 152 10.35 -32.28 -28.88
C VAL A 152 11.41 -31.19 -28.74
N ALA A 153 12.20 -30.98 -29.81
CA ALA A 153 13.27 -29.97 -29.84
C ALA A 153 12.82 -28.57 -30.33
N ASP A 154 11.54 -28.40 -30.63
CA ASP A 154 10.96 -27.16 -31.18
C ASP A 154 9.98 -26.53 -30.19
N PHE A 155 10.27 -25.32 -29.70
CA PHE A 155 9.38 -24.55 -28.84
C PHE A 155 8.04 -24.20 -29.52
N GLY A 156 8.02 -24.07 -30.84
CA GLY A 156 6.80 -23.84 -31.61
C GLY A 156 5.83 -25.03 -31.61
N VAL A 157 6.29 -26.22 -31.21
CA VAL A 157 5.49 -27.43 -31.04
C VAL A 157 5.24 -27.67 -29.55
N LEU A 158 6.28 -27.62 -28.71
CA LEU A 158 6.24 -27.93 -27.28
C LEU A 158 5.25 -27.04 -26.51
N LEU A 159 5.31 -25.72 -26.70
CA LEU A 159 4.47 -24.79 -25.90
C LEU A 159 2.98 -24.88 -26.27
N PRO A 160 2.56 -24.96 -27.54
CA PRO A 160 1.15 -25.23 -27.88
C PRO A 160 0.60 -26.58 -27.37
N GLU A 161 1.43 -27.64 -27.35
CA GLU A 161 1.04 -28.93 -26.77
C GLU A 161 0.89 -28.81 -25.26
N SER A 162 1.84 -28.19 -24.57
CA SER A 162 1.80 -28.01 -23.12
C SER A 162 0.65 -27.09 -22.67
N LEU A 163 0.24 -26.12 -23.46
CA LEU A 163 -0.93 -25.30 -23.20
C LEU A 163 -2.22 -26.13 -23.12
N LYS A 164 -2.36 -27.18 -23.94
CA LYS A 164 -3.52 -28.08 -23.86
C LYS A 164 -3.55 -28.81 -22.51
N ALA A 165 -2.40 -29.24 -22.01
CA ALA A 165 -2.30 -29.88 -20.68
C ALA A 165 -2.69 -28.91 -19.55
N ALA A 166 -2.21 -27.65 -19.61
CA ALA A 166 -2.60 -26.61 -18.65
C ALA A 166 -4.11 -26.35 -18.64
N ARG A 167 -4.74 -26.26 -19.82
CA ARG A 167 -6.20 -26.09 -19.95
C ARG A 167 -6.97 -27.28 -19.37
N THR A 168 -6.50 -28.51 -19.60
CA THR A 168 -7.11 -29.72 -19.03
C THR A 168 -7.03 -29.70 -17.51
N SER A 169 -5.87 -29.36 -16.93
CA SER A 169 -5.69 -29.23 -15.49
C SER A 169 -6.60 -28.13 -14.92
N LEU A 170 -6.70 -26.97 -15.56
CA LEU A 170 -7.58 -25.87 -15.18
C LEU A 170 -9.05 -26.33 -15.11
N GLN A 171 -9.56 -27.02 -16.13
CA GLN A 171 -10.93 -27.53 -16.18
C GLN A 171 -11.22 -28.55 -15.06
N ASN A 172 -10.18 -29.16 -14.49
CA ASN A 172 -10.32 -30.11 -13.38
C ASN A 172 -10.26 -29.42 -11.99
N THR A 173 -9.94 -28.13 -11.89
CA THR A 173 -9.89 -27.42 -10.60
C THR A 173 -11.22 -27.47 -9.81
N PRO A 174 -12.43 -27.37 -10.44
CA PRO A 174 -13.70 -27.50 -9.72
C PRO A 174 -13.93 -28.91 -9.17
N LYS A 175 -13.33 -29.95 -9.75
CA LYS A 175 -13.45 -31.32 -9.25
C LYS A 175 -12.63 -31.54 -7.97
N GLN A 176 -11.60 -30.69 -7.74
CA GLN A 176 -10.68 -30.80 -6.61
C GLN A 176 -11.09 -29.87 -5.46
N MET A 177 -11.86 -28.79 -5.75
CA MET A 177 -12.29 -27.81 -4.76
C MET A 177 -13.81 -27.63 -4.74
N LYS A 178 -14.44 -27.98 -3.61
CA LYS A 178 -15.90 -27.86 -3.44
C LYS A 178 -16.42 -26.42 -3.62
N VAL A 179 -15.64 -25.40 -3.24
CA VAL A 179 -16.04 -24.00 -3.40
C VAL A 179 -16.12 -23.60 -4.88
N LEU A 180 -15.17 -24.04 -5.71
CA LEU A 180 -15.18 -23.81 -7.16
C LEU A 180 -16.32 -24.57 -7.83
N GLN A 181 -16.53 -25.83 -7.40
CA GLN A 181 -17.63 -26.67 -7.91
C GLN A 181 -19.00 -26.05 -7.64
N LYS A 182 -19.25 -25.57 -6.42
CA LYS A 182 -20.50 -24.88 -6.04
C LYS A 182 -20.72 -23.60 -6.82
N ALA A 183 -19.66 -22.83 -7.04
CA ALA A 183 -19.72 -21.58 -7.80
C ALA A 183 -19.79 -21.79 -9.32
N GLY A 184 -19.54 -23.02 -9.81
CA GLY A 184 -19.52 -23.34 -11.24
C GLY A 184 -18.40 -22.65 -12.02
N VAL A 185 -17.27 -22.36 -11.37
CA VAL A 185 -16.12 -21.65 -11.96
C VAL A 185 -14.82 -22.43 -11.76
N VAL A 186 -13.82 -22.13 -12.56
CA VAL A 186 -12.44 -22.58 -12.38
C VAL A 186 -11.69 -21.66 -11.42
N ASP A 187 -10.50 -22.08 -10.94
CA ASP A 187 -9.65 -21.22 -10.12
C ASP A 187 -9.16 -19.98 -10.91
N ALA A 188 -9.40 -18.79 -10.36
CA ALA A 188 -9.07 -17.51 -11.03
C ALA A 188 -7.57 -17.31 -11.24
N GLY A 189 -6.74 -17.69 -10.25
CA GLY A 189 -5.29 -17.63 -10.37
C GLY A 189 -4.75 -18.59 -11.44
N ALA A 190 -5.29 -19.82 -11.48
CA ALA A 190 -4.96 -20.82 -12.49
C ALA A 190 -5.37 -20.36 -13.90
N GLN A 191 -6.55 -19.76 -14.04
CA GLN A 191 -6.98 -19.17 -15.30
C GLN A 191 -6.04 -18.03 -15.73
N GLY A 192 -5.57 -17.19 -14.80
CA GLY A 192 -4.58 -16.16 -15.06
C GLY A 192 -3.26 -16.71 -15.56
N PHE A 193 -2.78 -17.83 -15.00
CA PHE A 193 -1.61 -18.54 -15.49
C PHE A 193 -1.82 -19.12 -16.89
N VAL A 194 -2.98 -19.71 -17.15
CA VAL A 194 -3.32 -20.21 -18.51
C VAL A 194 -3.37 -19.04 -19.52
N TYR A 195 -3.92 -17.90 -19.17
CA TYR A 195 -3.91 -16.71 -20.04
C TYR A 195 -2.48 -16.21 -20.34
N LEU A 196 -1.57 -16.25 -19.35
CA LEU A 196 -0.15 -15.96 -19.56
C LEU A 196 0.45 -16.90 -20.64
N LEU A 197 0.21 -18.20 -20.54
CA LEU A 197 0.66 -19.20 -21.51
C LEU A 197 0.02 -19.00 -22.89
N GLU A 198 -1.25 -18.65 -22.94
CA GLU A 198 -1.97 -18.35 -24.20
C GLU A 198 -1.36 -17.17 -24.93
N GLY A 199 -1.07 -16.08 -24.21
CA GLY A 199 -0.38 -14.93 -24.80
C GLY A 199 1.01 -15.27 -25.34
N ILE A 200 1.77 -16.10 -24.61
CA ILE A 200 3.08 -16.60 -25.07
C ILE A 200 2.93 -17.44 -26.35
N VAL A 201 1.97 -18.36 -26.39
CA VAL A 201 1.75 -19.22 -27.57
C VAL A 201 1.24 -18.42 -28.76
N THR A 202 0.35 -17.46 -28.55
CA THR A 202 -0.13 -16.54 -29.59
C THR A 202 1.02 -15.75 -30.20
N TYR A 203 1.90 -15.19 -29.36
CA TYR A 203 3.10 -14.49 -29.82
C TYR A 203 4.01 -15.40 -30.69
N LEU A 204 4.22 -16.66 -30.31
CA LEU A 204 5.06 -17.58 -31.08
C LEU A 204 4.47 -17.89 -32.48
N ARG A 205 3.14 -17.90 -32.60
CA ARG A 205 2.45 -18.16 -33.87
C ARG A 205 2.41 -16.94 -34.78
N GLU A 206 2.32 -15.75 -34.20
CA GLU A 206 2.03 -14.50 -34.89
C GLU A 206 3.18 -13.48 -34.82
N ALA A 207 4.42 -13.92 -34.54
CA ALA A 207 5.59 -13.06 -34.29
C ALA A 207 5.85 -11.95 -35.34
N ALA A 208 5.21 -11.99 -36.50
CA ALA A 208 5.24 -10.97 -37.55
C ALA A 208 4.06 -9.97 -37.50
N ARG A 209 3.01 -10.21 -36.68
CA ARG A 209 1.75 -9.44 -36.67
C ARG A 209 1.11 -9.37 -35.28
N PHE A 210 1.88 -9.24 -34.19
CA PHE A 210 1.29 -9.15 -32.88
C PHE A 210 0.53 -7.83 -32.71
N SER A 211 -0.80 -7.89 -32.93
CA SER A 211 -1.80 -7.01 -32.35
C SER A 211 -2.64 -7.88 -31.42
N PRO A 212 -2.91 -7.49 -30.16
CA PRO A 212 -3.76 -8.29 -29.28
C PRO A 212 -5.13 -8.49 -29.94
N PRO A 213 -5.68 -9.74 -29.99
CA PRO A 213 -7.01 -9.96 -30.53
C PRO A 213 -8.06 -9.24 -29.68
N PRO A 214 -9.17 -8.74 -30.28
CA PRO A 214 -10.28 -8.20 -29.50
C PRO A 214 -10.81 -9.26 -28.54
N VAL A 215 -11.07 -8.85 -27.29
CA VAL A 215 -11.67 -9.70 -26.27
C VAL A 215 -13.14 -9.86 -26.63
N GLU A 216 -13.55 -11.01 -27.14
CA GLU A 216 -14.96 -11.38 -27.11
C GLU A 216 -15.34 -11.64 -25.64
N PRO A 217 -16.38 -10.98 -25.12
CA PRO A 217 -16.85 -11.27 -23.78
C PRO A 217 -17.44 -12.70 -23.78
N GLU A 218 -16.66 -13.69 -23.31
CA GLU A 218 -17.29 -14.91 -22.83
C GLU A 218 -18.32 -14.51 -21.79
N GLU A 219 -19.57 -14.89 -21.95
CA GLU A 219 -20.62 -14.74 -20.96
C GLU A 219 -20.25 -15.58 -19.72
N VAL A 220 -19.38 -15.02 -18.89
CA VAL A 220 -19.09 -15.59 -17.59
C VAL A 220 -20.30 -15.30 -16.70
N ARG A 221 -21.10 -16.34 -16.44
CA ARG A 221 -22.17 -16.27 -15.44
C ARG A 221 -21.56 -15.79 -14.13
N ALA A 222 -22.15 -14.75 -13.56
CA ALA A 222 -21.75 -14.25 -12.25
C ALA A 222 -21.81 -15.43 -11.25
N ALA A 223 -20.68 -15.73 -10.62
CA ALA A 223 -20.62 -16.80 -9.63
C ALA A 223 -21.58 -16.47 -8.48
N ILE A 224 -22.37 -17.47 -8.03
CA ILE A 224 -23.25 -17.32 -6.87
C ILE A 224 -22.34 -17.40 -5.64
N PHE A 225 -22.21 -16.30 -4.92
CA PHE A 225 -21.39 -16.17 -3.73
C PHE A 225 -22.22 -16.52 -2.49
N ASP A 226 -21.81 -17.57 -1.79
CA ASP A 226 -22.50 -18.10 -0.60
C ASP A 226 -21.76 -17.73 0.71
N LYS A 227 -20.79 -16.80 0.66
CA LYS A 227 -20.07 -16.33 1.84
C LYS A 227 -20.55 -14.94 2.25
N THR A 228 -21.01 -14.83 3.50
CA THR A 228 -21.30 -13.53 4.13
C THR A 228 -19.98 -12.85 4.52
N PRO A 229 -19.93 -11.50 4.64
CA PRO A 229 -18.74 -10.76 5.13
C PRO A 229 -18.21 -11.30 6.45
N GLU A 230 -19.08 -11.85 7.32
CA GLU A 230 -18.75 -12.46 8.62
C GLU A 230 -17.92 -13.74 8.49
N SER A 231 -17.89 -14.39 7.31
CA SER A 231 -17.06 -15.56 7.06
C SER A 231 -15.59 -15.26 6.77
N ILE A 232 -15.22 -13.99 6.62
CA ILE A 232 -13.84 -13.53 6.47
C ILE A 232 -13.21 -13.46 7.86
N LEU A 233 -12.40 -14.48 8.21
CA LEU A 233 -11.80 -14.64 9.52
C LEU A 233 -10.77 -13.54 9.82
N PHE A 234 -9.91 -13.24 8.86
CA PHE A 234 -8.92 -12.16 8.92
C PHE A 234 -9.33 -11.03 7.98
N ARG A 235 -9.48 -9.82 8.53
CA ARG A 235 -10.06 -8.68 7.84
C ARG A 235 -9.14 -8.08 6.77
N TYR A 236 -7.83 -8.07 7.03
CA TYR A 236 -6.88 -7.34 6.20
C TYR A 236 -5.98 -8.26 5.39
N CYS A 237 -5.93 -8.04 4.07
CA CYS A 237 -4.86 -8.51 3.20
C CYS A 237 -3.67 -7.56 3.35
N THR A 238 -2.57 -8.07 3.89
CA THR A 238 -1.41 -7.27 4.26
C THR A 238 -0.17 -7.74 3.52
N GLU A 239 0.50 -6.84 2.81
CA GLU A 239 1.70 -7.14 2.04
C GLU A 239 2.87 -6.25 2.46
N ALA A 240 4.08 -6.81 2.43
CA ALA A 240 5.32 -6.08 2.61
C ALA A 240 6.37 -6.51 1.58
N LEU A 241 7.21 -5.58 1.13
CA LEU A 241 8.48 -5.88 0.46
C LEU A 241 9.60 -5.68 1.46
N LEU A 242 10.33 -6.74 1.75
CA LEU A 242 11.44 -6.77 2.68
C LEU A 242 12.75 -6.78 1.89
N GLU A 243 13.72 -5.96 2.29
CA GLU A 243 15.03 -5.85 1.68
C GLU A 243 16.11 -5.95 2.78
N GLY A 244 17.11 -6.82 2.59
CA GLY A 244 18.19 -7.05 3.54
C GLY A 244 19.26 -7.99 2.99
N ASP A 245 20.38 -8.17 3.68
CA ASP A 245 21.51 -8.96 3.18
C ASP A 245 21.28 -10.48 3.30
N ALA A 246 20.56 -10.93 4.35
CA ALA A 246 20.34 -12.36 4.62
C ALA A 246 19.04 -12.57 5.41
N ILE A 247 17.90 -12.54 4.73
CA ILE A 247 16.57 -12.71 5.34
C ILE A 247 16.33 -14.18 5.64
N ASP A 248 16.18 -14.54 6.91
CA ASP A 248 15.76 -15.88 7.34
C ASP A 248 14.23 -16.05 7.10
N ARG A 249 13.90 -16.58 5.92
CA ARG A 249 12.52 -16.79 5.48
C ARG A 249 11.76 -17.81 6.34
N ASP A 250 12.45 -18.80 6.88
CA ASP A 250 11.81 -19.85 7.69
C ASP A 250 11.50 -19.33 9.10
N ALA A 251 12.40 -18.55 9.69
CA ALA A 251 12.13 -17.87 10.95
C ALA A 251 11.03 -16.83 10.78
N LEU A 252 11.08 -15.99 9.75
CA LEU A 252 10.01 -15.03 9.42
C LEU A 252 8.66 -15.75 9.27
N ARG A 253 8.61 -16.85 8.51
CA ARG A 253 7.38 -17.62 8.30
C ARG A 253 6.79 -18.12 9.62
N ARG A 254 7.61 -18.63 10.53
CA ARG A 254 7.15 -19.13 11.84
C ARG A 254 6.53 -18.02 12.69
N GLU A 255 7.13 -16.83 12.69
CA GLU A 255 6.61 -15.72 13.49
C GLU A 255 5.33 -15.12 12.91
N VAL A 256 5.27 -14.88 11.60
CA VAL A 256 4.07 -14.32 10.98
C VAL A 256 2.89 -15.31 10.97
N ALA A 257 3.16 -16.62 11.07
CA ALA A 257 2.11 -17.64 11.18
C ALA A 257 1.28 -17.56 12.47
N LEU A 258 1.77 -16.84 13.47
CA LEU A 258 1.03 -16.57 14.71
C LEU A 258 0.05 -15.40 14.58
N LEU A 259 0.19 -14.58 13.53
CA LEU A 259 -0.57 -13.34 13.33
C LEU A 259 -1.68 -13.45 12.27
N GLY A 260 -1.68 -14.53 11.47
CA GLY A 260 -2.64 -14.63 10.39
C GLY A 260 -2.58 -15.92 9.60
N ASP A 261 -3.28 -15.94 8.48
CA ASP A 261 -3.29 -17.05 7.52
C ASP A 261 -2.94 -16.60 6.09
N SER A 262 -3.11 -17.48 5.11
CA SER A 262 -2.83 -17.21 3.68
C SER A 262 -1.40 -16.70 3.43
N ILE A 263 -0.44 -17.20 4.20
CA ILE A 263 0.94 -16.72 4.21
C ILE A 263 1.67 -17.14 2.93
N VAL A 264 2.18 -16.15 2.20
CA VAL A 264 3.04 -16.34 1.03
C VAL A 264 4.33 -15.56 1.23
N LEU A 265 5.46 -16.24 1.06
CA LEU A 265 6.80 -15.67 1.08
C LEU A 265 7.46 -15.93 -0.28
N ALA A 266 7.56 -14.90 -1.12
CA ALA A 266 8.18 -14.99 -2.44
C ALA A 266 9.48 -14.17 -2.48
N GLY A 267 10.53 -14.75 -3.05
CA GLY A 267 11.84 -14.10 -3.19
C GLY A 267 13.00 -14.92 -2.64
N GLY A 268 14.18 -14.30 -2.57
CA GLY A 268 15.45 -14.88 -2.11
C GLY A 268 15.89 -14.36 -0.75
N ALA A 269 17.18 -14.52 -0.46
CA ALA A 269 17.77 -14.10 0.82
C ALA A 269 17.87 -12.58 1.00
N SER A 270 17.98 -11.81 -0.09
CA SER A 270 18.14 -10.34 -0.01
C SER A 270 16.85 -9.56 -0.23
N ARG A 271 15.82 -10.21 -0.76
CA ARG A 271 14.56 -9.54 -1.09
C ARG A 271 13.38 -10.50 -1.01
N VAL A 272 12.40 -10.19 -0.17
CA VAL A 272 11.23 -11.04 0.08
C VAL A 272 9.95 -10.23 -0.03
N ARG A 273 9.00 -10.70 -0.82
CA ARG A 273 7.61 -10.26 -0.76
C ARG A 273 6.86 -11.12 0.25
N LEU A 274 6.35 -10.50 1.29
CA LEU A 274 5.47 -11.09 2.29
C LEU A 274 4.02 -10.74 1.96
N HIS A 275 3.13 -11.73 2.01
CA HIS A 275 1.69 -11.56 1.95
C HIS A 275 1.06 -12.40 3.08
N VAL A 276 0.16 -11.80 3.86
CA VAL A 276 -0.54 -12.43 4.99
C VAL A 276 -1.94 -11.83 5.13
N HIS A 277 -2.94 -12.66 5.43
CA HIS A 277 -4.23 -12.18 5.91
C HIS A 277 -4.19 -12.09 7.43
N THR A 278 -4.41 -10.92 8.00
CA THR A 278 -4.31 -10.66 9.44
C THR A 278 -5.38 -9.68 9.93
N ASN A 279 -5.61 -9.66 11.23
CA ASN A 279 -6.41 -8.62 11.90
C ASN A 279 -5.53 -7.52 12.51
N GLU A 280 -4.20 -7.70 12.52
CA GLU A 280 -3.22 -6.81 13.18
C GLU A 280 -2.06 -6.44 12.22
N PRO A 281 -2.32 -5.64 11.15
CA PRO A 281 -1.31 -5.26 10.16
C PRO A 281 -0.06 -4.62 10.77
N GLU A 282 -0.22 -3.77 11.78
CA GLU A 282 0.88 -3.06 12.44
C GLU A 282 1.82 -4.05 13.15
N LYS A 283 1.27 -5.05 13.84
CA LYS A 283 2.08 -6.10 14.47
C LYS A 283 2.82 -6.94 13.43
N LEU A 284 2.16 -7.23 12.30
CA LEU A 284 2.79 -7.95 11.21
C LEU A 284 4.02 -7.21 10.68
N PHE A 285 3.90 -5.90 10.45
CA PHE A 285 5.00 -5.08 9.98
C PHE A 285 6.10 -4.94 11.02
N ALA A 286 5.75 -4.80 12.30
CA ALA A 286 6.73 -4.76 13.40
C ALA A 286 7.54 -6.07 13.49
N VAL A 287 6.87 -7.22 13.33
CA VAL A 287 7.57 -8.51 13.26
C VAL A 287 8.45 -8.58 12.02
N ALA A 288 7.96 -8.21 10.85
CA ALA A 288 8.72 -8.23 9.60
C ALA A 288 9.96 -7.32 9.65
N ALA A 289 9.85 -6.15 10.27
CA ALA A 289 10.94 -5.19 10.44
C ALA A 289 12.12 -5.73 11.31
N ARG A 290 11.92 -6.77 12.10
CA ARG A 290 12.99 -7.43 12.87
C ARG A 290 13.90 -8.29 11.98
N PHE A 291 13.43 -8.67 10.79
CA PHE A 291 14.16 -9.54 9.86
C PHE A 291 14.82 -8.78 8.72
N ALA A 292 14.26 -7.63 8.31
CA ALA A 292 14.77 -6.84 7.20
C ALA A 292 14.09 -5.47 7.12
N ASP A 293 14.64 -4.56 6.32
CA ASP A 293 14.03 -3.27 6.05
C ASP A 293 12.70 -3.44 5.30
N VAL A 294 11.63 -2.82 5.79
CA VAL A 294 10.33 -2.82 5.15
C VAL A 294 10.26 -1.69 4.12
N ALA A 295 10.53 -2.01 2.86
CA ALA A 295 10.65 -1.03 1.77
C ALA A 295 9.28 -0.54 1.26
N GLN A 296 8.28 -1.42 1.23
CA GLN A 296 6.92 -1.13 0.76
C GLN A 296 5.91 -1.90 1.60
N THR A 297 4.76 -1.28 1.86
CA THR A 297 3.63 -1.92 2.54
C THR A 297 2.35 -1.73 1.75
N LYS A 298 1.40 -2.66 1.94
CA LYS A 298 0.04 -2.56 1.41
C LYS A 298 -0.91 -3.21 2.42
N ILE A 299 -2.02 -2.54 2.70
CA ILE A 299 -3.12 -3.07 3.51
C ILE A 299 -4.40 -2.90 2.72
N GLU A 300 -5.19 -3.93 2.59
CA GLU A 300 -6.51 -3.91 1.96
C GLU A 300 -7.54 -4.55 2.89
N ASP A 301 -8.68 -3.89 3.07
CA ASP A 301 -9.80 -4.41 3.86
C ASP A 301 -10.66 -5.34 2.98
N MET A 302 -10.48 -6.64 3.16
CA MET A 302 -11.19 -7.66 2.37
C MET A 302 -12.70 -7.70 2.66
N ARG A 303 -13.13 -7.31 3.88
CA ARG A 303 -14.56 -7.21 4.19
C ARG A 303 -15.20 -6.04 3.44
N ALA A 304 -14.55 -4.88 3.48
CA ALA A 304 -15.01 -3.71 2.75
C ALA A 304 -14.99 -3.94 1.23
N GLN A 305 -13.99 -4.65 0.68
CA GLN A 305 -13.95 -5.05 -0.72
C GLN A 305 -15.10 -6.01 -1.09
N HIS A 306 -15.37 -6.98 -0.24
CA HIS A 306 -16.49 -7.92 -0.42
C HIS A 306 -17.84 -7.19 -0.40
N GLU A 307 -18.08 -6.32 0.60
CA GLU A 307 -19.31 -5.52 0.72
C GLU A 307 -19.49 -4.60 -0.48
N SER A 308 -18.43 -3.89 -0.92
CA SER A 308 -18.47 -2.95 -2.03
C SER A 308 -18.80 -3.61 -3.38
N ARG A 309 -18.52 -4.90 -3.54
CA ARG A 309 -18.81 -5.67 -4.75
C ARG A 309 -20.32 -5.84 -4.98
N PHE A 310 -21.10 -5.85 -3.90
CA PHE A 310 -22.56 -5.98 -3.92
C PHE A 310 -23.27 -4.64 -3.70
N ASP A 311 -22.54 -3.56 -3.43
CA ASP A 311 -23.08 -2.25 -3.15
C ASP A 311 -23.43 -1.49 -4.45
N GLN A 312 -24.71 -1.41 -4.75
CA GLN A 312 -25.23 -0.64 -5.87
C GLN A 312 -24.99 0.88 -5.74
N ASN A 313 -24.66 1.36 -4.52
CA ASN A 313 -24.45 2.79 -4.22
C ASN A 313 -22.96 3.21 -4.27
N ARG A 314 -22.04 2.33 -4.67
CA ARG A 314 -20.59 2.63 -4.73
C ARG A 314 -20.29 3.90 -5.53
N ALA A 315 -20.98 4.12 -6.65
CA ALA A 315 -20.76 5.28 -7.53
C ALA A 315 -21.03 6.62 -6.84
N SER A 316 -21.90 6.64 -5.82
CA SER A 316 -22.25 7.85 -5.05
C SER A 316 -21.38 8.04 -3.80
N ARG A 317 -20.57 7.06 -3.38
CA ARG A 317 -19.71 7.19 -2.19
C ARG A 317 -18.47 8.02 -2.48
N VAL A 318 -18.11 8.87 -1.52
CA VAL A 318 -16.89 9.66 -1.53
C VAL A 318 -15.91 9.09 -0.53
N GLY A 319 -14.76 8.61 -1.01
CA GLY A 319 -13.67 8.16 -0.17
C GLY A 319 -12.80 9.33 0.30
N ILE A 320 -12.23 9.23 1.51
CA ILE A 320 -11.31 10.24 2.05
C ILE A 320 -9.91 9.66 2.12
N VAL A 321 -8.93 10.43 1.66
CA VAL A 321 -7.50 10.09 1.78
C VAL A 321 -6.74 11.24 2.42
N THR A 322 -5.84 10.90 3.34
CA THR A 322 -4.96 11.85 4.01
C THR A 322 -3.54 11.29 4.13
N ASP A 323 -2.64 11.97 4.82
CA ASP A 323 -1.33 11.47 5.21
C ASP A 323 -1.23 11.28 6.74
N SER A 324 -0.21 10.53 7.18
CA SER A 324 -0.06 10.13 8.58
C SER A 324 0.14 11.28 9.57
N THR A 325 0.41 12.50 9.07
CA THR A 325 0.55 13.69 9.93
C THR A 325 -0.79 14.30 10.38
N CYS A 326 -1.93 13.68 10.03
CA CYS A 326 -3.25 14.17 10.43
C CYS A 326 -3.52 14.05 11.94
N ASP A 327 -2.74 13.23 12.65
CA ASP A 327 -2.86 12.97 14.08
C ASP A 327 -4.32 12.79 14.52
N LEU A 328 -5.05 11.89 13.86
CA LEU A 328 -6.34 11.37 14.28
C LEU A 328 -6.14 10.05 15.04
N PRO A 329 -7.01 9.72 15.99
CA PRO A 329 -7.03 8.40 16.61
C PRO A 329 -7.22 7.29 15.58
N ALA A 330 -6.52 6.16 15.74
CA ALA A 330 -6.62 5.03 14.82
C ALA A 330 -8.07 4.51 14.70
N THR A 331 -8.79 4.45 15.81
CA THR A 331 -10.21 4.06 15.84
C THR A 331 -11.08 4.97 14.97
N MET A 332 -10.83 6.28 14.98
CA MET A 332 -11.58 7.23 14.14
C MET A 332 -11.23 7.09 12.66
N LEU A 333 -9.95 6.82 12.34
CA LEU A 333 -9.52 6.56 10.95
C LEU A 333 -10.22 5.32 10.37
N GLU A 334 -10.35 4.26 11.19
CA GLU A 334 -11.04 3.02 10.82
C GLU A 334 -12.55 3.21 10.71
N GLU A 335 -13.21 3.81 11.70
CA GLU A 335 -14.65 4.04 11.73
C GLU A 335 -15.14 4.88 10.55
N LEU A 336 -14.36 5.88 10.16
CA LEU A 336 -14.67 6.77 9.04
C LEU A 336 -14.11 6.27 7.70
N GLY A 337 -13.41 5.13 7.66
CA GLY A 337 -12.85 4.53 6.45
C GLY A 337 -11.83 5.42 5.71
N ILE A 338 -11.01 6.15 6.46
CA ILE A 338 -10.04 7.12 5.92
C ILE A 338 -8.77 6.40 5.47
N GLY A 339 -8.41 6.54 4.19
CA GLY A 339 -7.14 6.05 3.66
C GLY A 339 -5.97 6.93 4.12
N VAL A 340 -4.92 6.34 4.69
CA VAL A 340 -3.75 7.09 5.19
C VAL A 340 -2.49 6.72 4.41
N VAL A 341 -1.75 7.74 3.95
CA VAL A 341 -0.44 7.57 3.30
C VAL A 341 0.67 7.88 4.29
N PRO A 342 1.53 6.92 4.66
CA PRO A 342 2.55 7.12 5.67
C PRO A 342 3.71 7.99 5.18
N VAL A 343 4.09 8.99 5.97
CA VAL A 343 5.30 9.81 5.78
C VAL A 343 6.52 8.96 6.14
N ARG A 344 7.68 9.24 5.53
CA ARG A 344 8.94 8.54 5.80
C ARG A 344 9.69 9.20 6.95
N VAL A 345 10.20 8.38 7.87
CA VAL A 345 11.01 8.79 9.02
C VAL A 345 12.34 8.05 8.98
N TYR A 346 13.44 8.74 9.25
CA TYR A 346 14.79 8.18 9.17
C TYR A 346 15.57 8.41 10.46
N PHE A 347 16.26 7.36 10.93
CA PHE A 347 17.37 7.47 11.89
C PHE A 347 18.64 7.01 11.19
N GLY A 348 19.50 7.95 10.81
CA GLY A 348 20.69 7.65 10.00
C GLY A 348 20.30 7.06 8.63
N SER A 349 20.68 5.78 8.39
CA SER A 349 20.35 5.02 7.18
C SER A 349 19.05 4.23 7.31
N GLU A 350 18.51 4.04 8.51
CA GLU A 350 17.27 3.29 8.74
C GLU A 350 16.05 4.10 8.33
N ASN A 351 15.13 3.46 7.59
CA ASN A 351 13.93 4.08 7.05
C ASN A 351 12.68 3.45 7.67
N TYR A 352 11.78 4.27 8.17
CA TYR A 352 10.53 3.87 8.80
C TYR A 352 9.33 4.55 8.15
N LEU A 353 8.20 3.86 8.18
CA LEU A 353 6.90 4.39 7.84
C LEU A 353 6.21 4.90 9.11
N ASP A 354 5.87 6.18 9.12
CA ASP A 354 5.23 6.86 10.25
C ASP A 354 3.94 6.14 10.69
N LYS A 355 3.88 5.74 11.95
CA LYS A 355 2.77 4.99 12.59
C LYS A 355 2.52 3.58 12.02
N VAL A 356 3.38 3.09 11.09
CA VAL A 356 3.24 1.76 10.45
C VAL A 356 4.38 0.84 10.84
N THR A 357 5.65 1.24 10.63
CA THR A 357 6.82 0.43 10.99
C THR A 357 7.61 0.99 12.17
N ILE A 358 7.18 2.10 12.71
CA ILE A 358 7.61 2.67 13.97
C ILE A 358 6.43 3.35 14.64
N THR A 359 6.08 2.91 15.85
CA THR A 359 5.04 3.53 16.67
C THR A 359 5.54 4.82 17.31
N PRO A 360 4.65 5.74 17.74
CA PRO A 360 5.06 6.91 18.50
C PRO A 360 5.90 6.56 19.73
N ALA A 361 5.48 5.58 20.52
CA ALA A 361 6.20 5.15 21.71
C ALA A 361 7.64 4.66 21.40
N GLU A 362 7.81 3.81 20.39
CA GLU A 362 9.14 3.34 19.94
C GLU A 362 10.00 4.50 19.44
N PHE A 363 9.39 5.41 18.68
CA PHE A 363 10.09 6.59 18.17
C PHE A 363 10.60 7.48 19.30
N TYR A 364 9.77 7.84 20.29
CA TYR A 364 10.19 8.71 21.38
C TYR A 364 11.17 8.03 22.32
N ALA A 365 11.01 6.74 22.62
CA ALA A 365 12.00 5.96 23.36
C ALA A 365 13.37 5.98 22.69
N ARG A 366 13.41 5.79 21.38
CA ARG A 366 14.64 5.85 20.59
C ARG A 366 15.20 7.28 20.48
N PHE A 367 14.34 8.26 20.28
CA PHE A 367 14.74 9.66 20.13
C PHE A 367 15.41 10.20 21.41
N SER A 368 15.00 9.72 22.58
CA SER A 368 15.57 10.14 23.86
C SER A 368 17.01 9.63 24.12
N VAL A 369 17.42 8.52 23.46
CA VAL A 369 18.72 7.86 23.70
C VAL A 369 19.69 7.97 22.53
N THR A 370 19.27 8.47 21.36
CA THR A 370 20.12 8.56 20.17
C THR A 370 20.70 9.96 19.98
N ASP A 371 21.98 10.01 19.57
CA ASP A 371 22.61 11.28 19.11
C ASP A 371 22.21 11.64 17.65
N GLN A 372 21.61 10.71 16.94
CA GLN A 372 21.20 10.91 15.55
C GLN A 372 19.82 11.59 15.49
N ALA A 373 19.81 12.85 15.04
CA ALA A 373 18.55 13.57 14.84
C ALA A 373 17.70 12.89 13.77
N PRO A 374 16.43 12.53 14.07
CA PRO A 374 15.54 11.97 13.07
C PRO A 374 15.28 12.97 11.92
N LYS A 375 15.09 12.42 10.72
CA LYS A 375 14.76 13.20 9.51
C LYS A 375 13.46 12.67 8.94
N THR A 376 12.77 13.48 8.14
CA THR A 376 11.54 13.08 7.46
C THR A 376 11.62 13.39 5.97
N SER A 377 10.92 12.62 5.16
CA SER A 377 10.65 12.95 3.77
C SER A 377 9.18 12.67 3.43
N GLN A 378 8.68 13.39 2.43
CA GLN A 378 7.36 13.14 1.87
C GLN A 378 7.25 11.70 1.35
N PRO A 379 6.04 11.09 1.35
CA PRO A 379 5.80 9.81 0.70
C PRO A 379 6.09 9.90 -0.80
N PRO A 380 6.63 8.86 -1.45
CA PRO A 380 6.76 8.83 -2.90
C PRO A 380 5.36 8.77 -3.55
N PRO A 381 5.18 9.30 -4.78
CA PRO A 381 3.90 9.27 -5.49
C PRO A 381 3.27 7.88 -5.63
N ALA A 382 4.09 6.82 -5.69
CA ALA A 382 3.62 5.45 -5.78
C ALA A 382 2.81 5.01 -4.56
N ASP A 383 3.15 5.48 -3.36
CA ASP A 383 2.42 5.17 -2.13
C ASP A 383 1.01 5.80 -2.18
N PHE A 384 0.89 7.03 -2.68
CA PHE A 384 -0.42 7.66 -2.95
C PHE A 384 -1.24 6.89 -3.97
N THR A 385 -0.62 6.51 -5.10
CA THR A 385 -1.31 5.72 -6.13
C THR A 385 -1.91 4.44 -5.55
N GLN A 386 -1.17 3.78 -4.66
CA GLN A 386 -1.64 2.56 -4.02
C GLN A 386 -2.85 2.81 -3.11
N VAL A 387 -2.77 3.83 -2.23
CA VAL A 387 -3.87 4.16 -1.32
C VAL A 387 -5.10 4.65 -2.11
N TYR A 388 -4.92 5.45 -3.15
CA TYR A 388 -6.02 5.87 -4.02
C TYR A 388 -6.72 4.69 -4.70
N ARG A 389 -5.97 3.71 -5.21
CA ARG A 389 -6.56 2.50 -5.80
C ARG A 389 -7.35 1.68 -4.77
N ASN A 390 -6.83 1.56 -3.55
CA ASN A 390 -7.52 0.86 -2.47
C ASN A 390 -8.85 1.53 -2.14
N VAL A 391 -8.86 2.86 -1.97
CA VAL A 391 -10.08 3.63 -1.67
C VAL A 391 -11.02 3.64 -2.87
N ALA A 392 -10.52 3.76 -4.11
CA ALA A 392 -11.30 3.69 -5.33
C ALA A 392 -11.98 2.33 -5.54
N ALA A 393 -11.52 1.27 -4.89
CA ALA A 393 -12.17 -0.03 -4.95
C ALA A 393 -13.61 0.02 -4.38
N HIS A 394 -13.91 0.92 -3.45
CA HIS A 394 -15.22 1.04 -2.77
C HIS A 394 -15.80 2.45 -2.74
N ALA A 395 -15.22 3.40 -3.46
CA ALA A 395 -15.75 4.76 -3.64
C ALA A 395 -15.75 5.15 -5.12
N GLY A 396 -16.73 5.92 -5.55
CA GLY A 396 -16.83 6.45 -6.92
C GLY A 396 -15.97 7.68 -7.15
N SER A 397 -15.65 8.41 -6.07
CA SER A 397 -14.79 9.59 -6.07
C SER A 397 -14.00 9.68 -4.77
N ILE A 398 -12.93 10.48 -4.78
CA ILE A 398 -12.03 10.64 -3.62
C ILE A 398 -11.82 12.13 -3.35
N VAL A 399 -11.88 12.51 -2.08
CA VAL A 399 -11.37 13.81 -1.61
C VAL A 399 -10.10 13.56 -0.80
N SER A 400 -8.99 14.11 -1.27
CA SER A 400 -7.64 13.89 -0.75
C SER A 400 -7.16 15.14 -0.03
N VAL A 401 -7.06 15.08 1.31
CA VAL A 401 -6.77 16.22 2.19
C VAL A 401 -5.42 16.01 2.87
N HIS A 402 -4.47 16.91 2.64
CA HIS A 402 -3.08 16.74 3.11
C HIS A 402 -2.58 17.92 3.92
N LEU A 403 -1.48 17.64 4.69
CA LEU A 403 -0.79 18.71 5.41
C LEU A 403 -0.34 19.83 4.45
N SER A 404 -0.16 21.01 5.04
CA SER A 404 0.16 22.23 4.28
C SER A 404 1.29 22.05 3.27
N ALA A 405 0.99 22.41 2.02
CA ALA A 405 1.96 22.45 0.93
C ALA A 405 3.11 23.43 1.16
N ALA A 406 2.93 24.41 2.05
CA ALA A 406 3.97 25.37 2.40
C ALA A 406 5.08 24.80 3.29
N VAL A 407 4.83 23.65 3.98
CA VAL A 407 5.81 23.01 4.88
C VAL A 407 6.29 21.65 4.40
N SER A 408 5.60 21.04 3.44
CA SER A 408 5.94 19.71 2.91
C SER A 408 5.56 19.56 1.43
N GLY A 409 6.35 18.76 0.70
CA GLY A 409 6.01 18.33 -0.66
C GLY A 409 4.95 17.20 -0.74
N THR A 410 4.38 16.77 0.39
CA THR A 410 3.39 15.68 0.46
C THR A 410 2.17 15.95 -0.43
N TYR A 411 1.61 17.15 -0.38
CA TYR A 411 0.51 17.56 -1.26
C TYR A 411 0.88 17.45 -2.76
N GLN A 412 2.08 17.86 -3.13
CA GLN A 412 2.55 17.73 -4.52
C GLN A 412 2.75 16.27 -4.93
N ALA A 413 3.26 15.44 -4.02
CA ALA A 413 3.38 13.99 -4.27
C ALA A 413 2.01 13.33 -4.44
N ALA A 414 1.00 13.77 -3.69
CA ALA A 414 -0.39 13.32 -3.83
C ALA A 414 -0.96 13.63 -5.22
N LEU A 415 -0.75 14.85 -5.74
CA LEU A 415 -1.17 15.25 -7.09
C LEU A 415 -0.54 14.36 -8.18
N VAL A 416 0.75 14.04 -8.03
CA VAL A 416 1.45 13.15 -8.97
C VAL A 416 0.95 11.71 -8.85
N GLY A 417 0.73 11.23 -7.63
CA GLY A 417 0.23 9.87 -7.34
C GLY A 417 -1.20 9.62 -7.82
N ALA A 418 -2.01 10.66 -8.01
CA ALA A 418 -3.36 10.55 -8.54
C ALA A 418 -3.41 10.25 -10.06
N ARG A 419 -2.41 10.69 -10.83
CA ARG A 419 -2.39 10.59 -12.30
C ARG A 419 -2.64 9.17 -12.85
N PRO A 420 -2.10 8.08 -12.25
CA PRO A 420 -2.34 6.72 -12.75
C PRO A 420 -3.69 6.12 -12.32
N VAL A 421 -4.58 6.87 -11.66
CA VAL A 421 -5.90 6.40 -11.19
C VAL A 421 -6.99 6.98 -12.08
N GLU A 422 -7.11 6.44 -13.31
CA GLU A 422 -7.84 7.07 -14.42
C GLU A 422 -9.38 7.08 -14.30
N LYS A 423 -9.97 6.16 -13.53
CA LYS A 423 -11.45 5.97 -13.51
C LYS A 423 -12.15 6.64 -12.33
N THR A 424 -11.41 7.21 -11.40
CA THR A 424 -11.96 7.80 -10.16
C THR A 424 -11.60 9.27 -10.11
N GLY A 425 -12.61 10.13 -9.98
CA GLY A 425 -12.39 11.56 -9.76
C GLY A 425 -11.70 11.80 -8.42
N ILE A 426 -10.51 12.41 -8.41
CA ILE A 426 -9.77 12.72 -7.18
C ILE A 426 -9.67 14.24 -7.05
N THR A 427 -10.32 14.79 -6.02
CA THR A 427 -10.27 16.20 -5.68
C THR A 427 -9.27 16.41 -4.55
N HIS A 428 -8.30 17.30 -4.74
CA HIS A 428 -7.24 17.58 -3.76
C HIS A 428 -7.53 18.85 -2.97
N VAL A 429 -7.28 18.79 -1.65
CA VAL A 429 -7.40 19.92 -0.73
C VAL A 429 -6.11 20.07 0.05
N ASP A 430 -5.45 21.23 -0.08
CA ASP A 430 -4.40 21.65 0.83
C ASP A 430 -5.06 22.17 2.11
N SER A 431 -4.87 21.44 3.23
CA SER A 431 -5.47 21.85 4.51
C SER A 431 -4.87 23.15 5.05
N ARG A 432 -3.70 23.54 4.57
CA ARG A 432 -2.90 24.63 5.15
C ARG A 432 -2.73 24.49 6.66
N ASN A 433 -2.77 23.27 7.15
CA ASN A 433 -2.66 22.92 8.56
C ASN A 433 -1.70 21.74 8.75
N VAL A 434 -1.41 21.41 10.01
CA VAL A 434 -0.58 20.30 10.45
C VAL A 434 -1.20 19.63 11.67
N SER A 435 -0.78 18.40 11.98
CA SER A 435 -1.18 17.70 13.20
C SER A 435 -2.70 17.64 13.38
N VAL A 436 -3.20 17.83 14.60
CA VAL A 436 -4.65 17.84 14.90
C VAL A 436 -5.43 18.91 14.15
N GLY A 437 -4.78 19.96 13.66
CA GLY A 437 -5.43 20.94 12.79
C GLY A 437 -5.79 20.36 11.43
N LEU A 438 -4.88 19.59 10.81
CA LEU A 438 -5.19 18.77 9.64
C LEU A 438 -6.24 17.70 10.01
N GLY A 439 -6.10 17.07 11.18
CA GLY A 439 -7.06 16.06 11.67
C GLY A 439 -8.49 16.58 11.72
N LEU A 440 -8.72 17.79 12.24
CA LEU A 440 -10.05 18.42 12.28
C LEU A 440 -10.63 18.64 10.88
N VAL A 441 -9.80 19.01 9.90
CA VAL A 441 -10.22 19.16 8.49
C VAL A 441 -10.59 17.83 7.87
N VAL A 442 -9.75 16.80 8.07
CA VAL A 442 -9.97 15.45 7.54
C VAL A 442 -11.25 14.84 8.13
N ARG A 443 -11.44 14.98 9.44
CA ARG A 443 -12.64 14.52 10.13
C ARG A 443 -13.91 15.17 9.59
N ALA A 444 -13.91 16.50 9.40
CA ALA A 444 -15.06 17.20 8.83
C ALA A 444 -15.40 16.74 7.40
N ALA A 445 -14.38 16.50 6.58
CA ALA A 445 -14.55 15.94 5.25
C ALA A 445 -15.13 14.52 5.29
N ALA A 446 -14.64 13.66 6.20
CA ALA A 446 -15.10 12.29 6.33
C ALA A 446 -16.54 12.20 6.86
N GLU A 447 -16.91 13.03 7.82
CA GLU A 447 -18.29 13.15 8.32
C GLU A 447 -19.25 13.65 7.22
N ALA A 448 -18.82 14.60 6.38
CA ALA A 448 -19.60 15.07 5.25
C ALA A 448 -19.78 13.98 4.18
N ALA A 449 -18.74 13.18 3.91
CA ALA A 449 -18.82 12.04 3.01
C ALA A 449 -19.76 10.95 3.57
N ALA A 450 -19.67 10.63 4.87
CA ALA A 450 -20.57 9.69 5.55
C ALA A 450 -22.04 10.17 5.55
N ALA A 451 -22.26 11.48 5.56
CA ALA A 451 -23.59 12.08 5.41
C ALA A 451 -24.13 12.05 3.96
N GLY A 452 -23.42 11.43 3.01
CA GLY A 452 -23.86 11.26 1.62
C GLY A 452 -23.69 12.49 0.72
N LYS A 453 -22.86 13.46 1.12
CA LYS A 453 -22.54 14.63 0.28
C LYS A 453 -21.69 14.23 -0.93
N SER A 454 -21.85 14.96 -2.03
CA SER A 454 -21.03 14.81 -3.24
C SER A 454 -19.55 15.17 -3.00
N ALA A 455 -18.66 14.72 -3.89
CA ALA A 455 -17.23 15.03 -3.77
C ALA A 455 -16.92 16.54 -3.75
N ASP A 456 -17.65 17.31 -4.53
CA ASP A 456 -17.48 18.77 -4.57
C ASP A 456 -17.91 19.42 -3.26
N GLU A 457 -19.05 19.00 -2.68
CA GLU A 457 -19.54 19.49 -1.38
C GLU A 457 -18.60 19.07 -0.24
N VAL A 458 -18.08 17.84 -0.27
CA VAL A 458 -17.08 17.34 0.71
C VAL A 458 -15.79 18.16 0.63
N ALA A 459 -15.31 18.42 -0.58
CA ALA A 459 -14.12 19.24 -0.78
C ALA A 459 -14.35 20.71 -0.35
N GLU A 460 -15.55 21.24 -0.51
CA GLU A 460 -15.90 22.57 -0.02
C GLU A 460 -15.93 22.61 1.51
N VAL A 461 -16.53 21.61 2.17
CA VAL A 461 -16.49 21.45 3.63
C VAL A 461 -15.04 21.40 4.13
N ALA A 462 -14.18 20.64 3.45
CA ALA A 462 -12.77 20.56 3.81
C ALA A 462 -12.07 21.93 3.68
N ARG A 463 -12.30 22.67 2.60
CA ARG A 463 -11.71 24.02 2.37
C ARG A 463 -12.22 25.04 3.38
N ASP A 464 -13.54 25.07 3.66
CA ASP A 464 -14.13 25.95 4.66
C ASP A 464 -13.57 25.65 6.06
N THR A 465 -13.52 24.37 6.44
CA THR A 465 -12.94 23.95 7.71
C THR A 465 -11.47 24.34 7.81
N ALA A 466 -10.70 24.12 6.75
CA ALA A 466 -9.29 24.51 6.69
C ALA A 466 -9.07 26.03 6.88
N ALA A 467 -9.96 26.84 6.32
CA ALA A 467 -9.89 28.30 6.48
C ALA A 467 -10.22 28.77 7.91
N ARG A 468 -11.04 28.00 8.64
CA ARG A 468 -11.52 28.32 10.01
C ARG A 468 -10.64 27.76 11.11
N VAL A 469 -10.06 26.56 10.93
CA VAL A 469 -9.19 25.94 11.93
C VAL A 469 -8.02 26.85 12.29
N ARG A 470 -7.75 26.97 13.58
CA ARG A 470 -6.57 27.67 14.13
C ARG A 470 -5.73 26.69 14.92
N THR A 471 -4.44 26.66 14.60
CA THR A 471 -3.48 25.73 15.23
C THR A 471 -2.34 26.51 15.86
N PHE A 472 -2.02 26.17 17.10
CA PHE A 472 -0.93 26.72 17.89
C PHE A 472 0.01 25.60 18.34
N VAL A 473 1.32 25.87 18.29
CA VAL A 473 2.34 24.90 18.66
C VAL A 473 3.26 25.50 19.72
N ALA A 474 3.42 24.79 20.82
CA ALA A 474 4.39 25.08 21.88
C ALA A 474 5.45 23.98 21.90
N VAL A 475 6.73 24.36 21.93
CA VAL A 475 7.86 23.44 21.99
C VAL A 475 8.74 23.74 23.19
N PRO A 476 9.28 22.70 23.88
CA PRO A 476 10.20 22.92 24.99
C PRO A 476 11.57 23.42 24.57
N THR A 477 11.95 23.18 23.32
CA THR A 477 13.21 23.63 22.71
C THR A 477 13.04 23.94 21.23
N LEU A 478 13.83 24.86 20.72
CA LEU A 478 13.87 25.20 19.29
C LEU A 478 14.81 24.29 18.48
N THR A 479 15.59 23.46 19.15
CA THR A 479 16.64 22.66 18.54
C THR A 479 16.10 21.77 17.40
N HIS A 480 14.98 21.08 17.64
CA HIS A 480 14.40 20.14 16.67
C HIS A 480 13.76 20.86 15.49
N LEU A 481 13.05 21.97 15.73
CA LEU A 481 12.46 22.81 14.70
C LEU A 481 13.53 23.41 13.75
N VAL A 482 14.66 23.87 14.31
CA VAL A 482 15.77 24.44 13.55
C VAL A 482 16.46 23.37 12.70
N ARG A 483 16.75 22.21 13.30
CA ARG A 483 17.34 21.06 12.60
C ARG A 483 16.43 20.56 11.48
N GLY A 484 15.13 20.53 11.71
CA GLY A 484 14.11 20.13 10.73
C GLY A 484 13.97 21.08 9.54
N GLY A 485 14.44 22.34 9.63
CA GLY A 485 14.48 23.31 8.52
C GLY A 485 13.13 23.89 8.07
N ARG A 486 12.01 23.57 8.73
CA ARG A 486 10.64 24.01 8.39
C ARG A 486 10.26 25.36 8.98
N VAL A 487 11.15 25.93 9.80
CA VAL A 487 11.03 27.27 10.40
C VAL A 487 12.13 28.21 9.91
N SER A 488 12.52 28.10 8.64
CA SER A 488 13.59 28.91 8.03
C SER A 488 13.45 30.43 8.24
N PRO A 489 12.24 31.03 8.24
CA PRO A 489 12.09 32.49 8.55
C PRO A 489 12.49 32.84 9.98
N LEU A 490 12.52 31.87 10.90
CA LEU A 490 12.82 32.09 12.32
C LEU A 490 14.32 32.10 12.64
N LYS A 491 15.21 31.63 11.75
CA LYS A 491 16.65 31.54 12.02
C LYS A 491 17.26 32.90 12.50
N GLY A 492 16.84 34.00 11.91
CA GLY A 492 17.26 35.33 12.34
C GLY A 492 16.61 35.85 13.63
N LEU A 493 15.41 35.36 13.93
CA LEU A 493 14.66 35.74 15.12
C LEU A 493 15.11 34.96 16.37
N ILE A 494 15.47 33.68 16.18
CA ILE A 494 15.98 32.79 17.24
C ILE A 494 17.28 33.32 17.84
N ALA A 495 18.19 33.87 17.02
CA ALA A 495 19.45 34.48 17.49
C ALA A 495 19.23 35.68 18.42
N LYS A 496 18.05 36.31 18.40
CA LYS A 496 17.67 37.45 19.25
C LYS A 496 16.78 37.09 20.44
N MET A 497 16.41 35.81 20.58
CA MET A 497 15.49 35.36 21.63
C MET A 497 16.21 34.80 22.87
N LEU A 498 16.98 35.61 23.57
CA LEU A 498 17.68 35.28 24.81
C LEU A 498 16.74 34.60 25.83
N GLY A 499 16.70 33.24 25.87
CA GLY A 499 15.92 32.45 26.82
C GLY A 499 14.38 32.50 26.66
N LEU A 500 13.89 33.01 25.51
CA LEU A 500 12.46 33.05 25.20
C LEU A 500 12.08 31.94 24.21
N LEU A 501 10.98 31.23 24.45
CA LEU A 501 10.40 30.24 23.54
C LEU A 501 9.28 30.91 22.71
N PRO A 502 9.30 30.78 21.38
CA PRO A 502 8.19 31.20 20.54
C PRO A 502 7.01 30.24 20.66
N ILE A 503 5.81 30.79 20.61
CA ILE A 503 4.59 30.05 20.30
C ILE A 503 4.36 30.24 18.81
N LEU A 504 4.21 29.13 18.08
CA LEU A 504 3.98 29.14 16.65
C LEU A 504 2.49 29.00 16.35
N THR A 505 2.08 29.55 15.22
CA THR A 505 0.78 29.29 14.59
C THR A 505 0.99 28.88 13.15
N ILE A 506 -0.02 28.32 12.53
CA ILE A 506 -0.05 28.08 11.09
C ILE A 506 -0.82 29.24 10.47
N SER A 507 -0.14 30.01 9.60
CA SER A 507 -0.74 31.16 8.94
C SER A 507 -1.80 30.73 7.89
N LYS A 508 -2.57 31.69 7.37
CA LYS A 508 -3.55 31.43 6.30
C LYS A 508 -2.92 30.84 5.02
N GLU A 509 -1.63 31.11 4.81
CA GLU A 509 -0.82 30.58 3.71
C GLU A 509 -0.23 29.19 4.04
N GLY A 510 -0.53 28.63 5.23
CA GLY A 510 -0.06 27.32 5.67
C GLY A 510 1.38 27.29 6.19
N LYS A 511 2.00 28.45 6.49
CA LYS A 511 3.37 28.54 7.02
C LYS A 511 3.38 28.54 8.54
N ALA A 512 4.42 27.93 9.12
CA ALA A 512 4.66 28.02 10.56
C ALA A 512 5.29 29.38 10.89
N GLU A 513 4.60 30.21 11.68
CA GLU A 513 5.01 31.57 12.02
C GLU A 513 4.92 31.82 13.54
N PRO A 514 5.80 32.65 14.13
CA PRO A 514 5.73 33.00 15.54
C PRO A 514 4.60 34.01 15.76
N VAL A 515 3.66 33.69 16.67
CA VAL A 515 2.56 34.56 17.05
C VAL A 515 2.78 35.20 18.42
N ALA A 516 3.55 34.56 19.28
CA ALA A 516 3.85 35.03 20.62
C ALA A 516 5.18 34.45 21.11
N LYS A 517 5.61 34.92 22.29
CA LYS A 517 6.79 34.40 23.02
C LYS A 517 6.53 34.36 24.51
N ALA A 518 7.19 33.43 25.20
CA ALA A 518 7.12 33.27 26.62
C ALA A 518 8.47 32.88 27.23
N ARG A 519 8.70 33.16 28.50
CA ARG A 519 9.91 32.76 29.23
C ARG A 519 9.69 31.41 29.90
N GLY A 520 10.33 30.38 29.38
CA GLY A 520 10.19 29.01 29.84
C GLY A 520 8.96 28.31 29.27
N TYR A 521 9.00 26.96 29.32
CA TYR A 521 8.02 26.11 28.66
C TYR A 521 6.62 26.16 29.29
N ASP A 522 6.54 26.24 30.64
CA ASP A 522 5.27 26.36 31.33
C ASP A 522 4.49 27.64 31.01
N ALA A 523 5.22 28.75 30.88
CA ALA A 523 4.61 30.00 30.42
C ALA A 523 4.18 29.92 28.97
N ALA A 524 4.95 29.21 28.10
CA ALA A 524 4.58 28.98 26.73
C ALA A 524 3.29 28.18 26.61
N ARG A 525 3.14 27.08 27.35
CA ARG A 525 1.92 26.25 27.38
C ARG A 525 0.68 27.05 27.78
N ARG A 526 0.74 27.77 28.91
CA ARG A 526 -0.37 28.63 29.37
C ARG A 526 -0.74 29.71 28.36
N LYS A 527 0.25 30.29 27.70
CA LYS A 527 0.01 31.31 26.68
C LYS A 527 -0.58 30.72 25.40
N THR A 528 -0.17 29.50 25.01
CA THR A 528 -0.77 28.77 23.90
C THR A 528 -2.24 28.51 24.13
N LEU A 529 -2.60 28.04 25.34
CA LEU A 529 -3.99 27.83 25.73
C LEU A 529 -4.81 29.14 25.73
N LYS A 530 -4.20 30.24 26.17
CA LYS A 530 -4.84 31.57 26.12
C LYS A 530 -5.14 31.97 24.66
N LEU A 531 -4.18 31.83 23.75
CA LEU A 531 -4.36 32.14 22.33
C LEU A 531 -5.45 31.24 21.70
N LEU A 532 -5.49 29.97 22.08
CA LEU A 532 -6.53 29.05 21.63
C LEU A 532 -7.93 29.53 22.07
N PHE A 533 -8.04 30.02 23.33
CA PHE A 533 -9.31 30.55 23.87
C PHE A 533 -9.72 31.88 23.20
N GLU A 534 -8.76 32.73 22.85
CA GLU A 534 -9.02 33.95 22.10
C GLU A 534 -9.62 33.65 20.72
N GLU A 535 -9.09 32.67 20.02
CA GLU A 535 -9.61 32.21 18.72
C GLU A 535 -10.95 31.45 18.85
N ALA A 536 -11.13 30.68 19.92
CA ALA A 536 -12.38 29.98 20.17
C ALA A 536 -13.54 30.93 20.47
N GLY A 537 -13.27 32.19 20.94
CA GLY A 537 -14.29 33.19 21.27
C GLY A 537 -15.11 32.90 22.52
N GLU A 538 -16.18 33.66 22.74
CA GLU A 538 -17.02 33.52 23.92
C GLU A 538 -17.92 32.27 23.91
N ARG A 539 -18.41 31.82 25.07
CA ARG A 539 -19.08 30.53 25.36
C ARG A 539 -20.33 30.15 24.54
N ALA A 540 -20.81 30.97 23.66
CA ALA A 540 -22.18 30.92 23.15
C ALA A 540 -22.45 29.93 21.98
N SER A 541 -21.52 29.11 21.53
CA SER A 541 -21.75 28.18 20.40
C SER A 541 -21.48 26.73 20.79
N ALA A 542 -22.49 25.89 20.68
CA ALA A 542 -22.51 24.48 21.12
C ALA A 542 -21.69 23.49 20.27
N SER A 543 -20.98 23.91 19.23
CA SER A 543 -20.36 22.98 18.25
C SER A 543 -18.87 23.15 18.05
N ARG A 544 -18.15 23.66 19.05
CA ARG A 544 -16.68 23.81 18.96
C ARG A 544 -15.98 22.47 19.04
N ARG A 545 -14.98 22.28 18.19
CA ARG A 545 -14.10 21.10 18.21
C ARG A 545 -12.68 21.52 18.54
N PHE A 546 -12.08 20.81 19.47
CA PHE A 546 -10.69 21.02 19.87
C PHE A 546 -9.87 19.77 19.61
N GLY A 547 -8.62 19.96 19.20
CA GLY A 547 -7.62 18.92 19.11
C GLY A 547 -6.42 19.28 19.97
N VAL A 548 -5.95 18.33 20.76
CA VAL A 548 -4.74 18.41 21.58
C VAL A 548 -3.82 17.28 21.17
N ALA A 549 -2.72 17.60 20.50
CA ALA A 549 -1.69 16.63 20.18
C ALA A 549 -0.44 16.85 20.99
N HIS A 550 0.18 15.76 21.44
CA HIS A 550 1.39 15.78 22.27
C HIS A 550 2.49 14.88 21.71
N CYS A 551 3.73 15.25 21.95
CA CYS A 551 4.91 14.45 21.64
C CYS A 551 5.46 13.89 22.97
N ASP A 552 5.10 12.65 23.34
CA ASP A 552 5.55 12.02 24.59
C ASP A 552 5.30 12.90 25.84
N ALA A 553 4.08 13.47 25.96
CA ALA A 553 3.70 14.40 27.02
C ALA A 553 2.19 14.29 27.37
N GLU A 554 1.70 13.07 27.58
CA GLU A 554 0.28 12.76 27.77
C GLU A 554 -0.31 13.53 28.96
N ASP A 555 0.37 13.53 30.13
CA ASP A 555 -0.07 14.24 31.33
C ASP A 555 -0.34 15.72 31.05
N VAL A 556 0.55 16.35 30.27
CA VAL A 556 0.43 17.76 29.91
C VAL A 556 -0.74 17.99 28.94
N ALA A 557 -0.96 17.07 28.01
CA ALA A 557 -2.08 17.14 27.07
C ALA A 557 -3.42 17.00 27.80
N GLU A 558 -3.50 16.07 28.75
CA GLU A 558 -4.68 15.89 29.61
C GLU A 558 -4.98 17.13 30.46
N ASP A 559 -3.95 17.78 31.02
CA ASP A 559 -4.11 19.06 31.74
C ASP A 559 -4.69 20.14 30.81
N MET A 560 -4.15 20.26 29.58
CA MET A 560 -4.67 21.23 28.60
C MET A 560 -6.12 20.92 28.22
N ALA A 561 -6.44 19.67 27.97
CA ALA A 561 -7.79 19.23 27.61
C ALA A 561 -8.80 19.46 28.79
N ARG A 562 -8.35 19.25 30.00
CA ARG A 562 -9.16 19.54 31.21
C ARG A 562 -9.52 21.03 31.34
N GLU A 563 -8.56 21.91 31.09
CA GLU A 563 -8.82 23.37 31.07
C GLU A 563 -9.74 23.77 29.91
N ILE A 564 -9.63 23.13 28.74
CA ILE A 564 -10.54 23.35 27.60
C ILE A 564 -11.96 22.92 27.99
N ARG A 565 -12.15 21.70 28.50
CA ARG A 565 -13.46 21.16 28.92
C ARG A 565 -14.10 21.98 30.05
N LYS A 566 -13.28 22.49 30.96
CA LYS A 566 -13.76 23.39 32.03
C LYS A 566 -14.32 24.70 31.49
N ARG A 567 -13.70 25.24 30.45
CA ARG A 567 -14.14 26.49 29.81
C ARG A 567 -15.28 26.28 28.81
N TYR A 568 -15.28 25.17 28.09
CA TYR A 568 -16.23 24.77 27.04
C TYR A 568 -16.80 23.37 27.29
N PRO A 569 -17.71 23.20 28.27
CA PRO A 569 -18.20 21.87 28.69
C PRO A 569 -18.87 21.05 27.56
N GLU A 570 -19.51 21.72 26.61
CA GLU A 570 -20.23 21.09 25.48
C GLU A 570 -19.34 20.86 24.26
N SER A 571 -18.03 21.11 24.35
CA SER A 571 -17.13 20.96 23.23
C SER A 571 -16.63 19.52 23.06
N ASP A 572 -16.36 19.14 21.83
CA ASP A 572 -15.66 17.90 21.51
C ASP A 572 -14.15 18.14 21.58
N VAL A 573 -13.48 17.45 22.51
CA VAL A 573 -12.05 17.60 22.78
C VAL A 573 -11.34 16.28 22.54
N MET A 574 -10.60 16.20 21.45
CA MET A 574 -9.77 15.05 21.07
C MET A 574 -8.35 15.22 21.59
N ILE A 575 -7.79 14.16 22.19
CA ILE A 575 -6.38 14.08 22.61
C ILE A 575 -5.72 12.96 21.79
N VAL A 576 -4.52 13.21 21.29
CA VAL A 576 -3.80 12.24 20.47
C VAL A 576 -2.29 12.41 20.59
N GLU A 577 -1.54 11.31 20.55
CA GLU A 577 -0.10 11.33 20.47
C GLU A 577 0.36 11.67 19.04
N CYS A 578 1.23 12.65 18.88
CA CYS A 578 1.84 13.00 17.58
C CYS A 578 2.65 11.84 17.04
N GLY A 579 2.47 11.56 15.76
CA GLY A 579 3.29 10.57 15.06
C GLY A 579 4.78 10.97 14.97
N PRO A 580 5.64 9.96 14.73
CA PRO A 580 7.08 10.14 14.52
C PRO A 580 7.44 11.24 13.52
N ALA A 581 6.66 11.39 12.44
CA ALA A 581 6.93 12.39 11.40
C ALA A 581 6.88 13.83 11.94
N LEU A 582 5.91 14.16 12.77
CA LEU A 582 5.82 15.49 13.41
C LEU A 582 6.68 15.58 14.66
N GLY A 583 6.81 14.48 15.41
CA GLY A 583 7.70 14.36 16.57
C GLY A 583 9.16 14.65 16.23
N ALA A 584 9.63 14.27 15.04
CA ALA A 584 10.99 14.57 14.56
C ALA A 584 11.27 16.08 14.47
N HIS A 585 10.25 16.90 14.28
CA HIS A 585 10.35 18.36 14.20
C HIS A 585 10.02 19.07 15.52
N GLY A 586 8.99 18.58 16.25
CA GLY A 586 8.59 19.16 17.53
C GLY A 586 9.51 18.77 18.67
N GLY A 587 9.97 17.53 18.67
CA GLY A 587 10.71 16.89 19.75
C GLY A 587 9.81 16.50 20.93
N PRO A 588 10.32 15.65 21.85
CA PRO A 588 9.61 15.26 23.06
C PRO A 588 9.14 16.49 23.87
N GLY A 589 7.93 16.42 24.41
CA GLY A 589 7.30 17.50 25.14
C GLY A 589 6.59 18.56 24.27
N ALA A 590 6.68 18.51 22.95
CA ALA A 590 5.96 19.47 22.09
C ALA A 590 4.44 19.23 22.16
N LEU A 591 3.67 20.32 22.02
CA LEU A 591 2.20 20.33 22.00
C LEU A 591 1.69 21.08 20.79
N ALA A 592 0.65 20.55 20.14
CA ALA A 592 -0.14 21.25 19.15
C ALA A 592 -1.60 21.32 19.63
N LEU A 593 -2.13 22.53 19.74
CA LEU A 593 -3.50 22.81 20.13
C LEU A 593 -4.24 23.39 18.93
N SER A 594 -5.38 22.81 18.57
CA SER A 594 -6.19 23.32 17.46
C SER A 594 -7.63 23.54 17.90
N VAL A 595 -8.28 24.54 17.29
CA VAL A 595 -9.71 24.78 17.45
C VAL A 595 -10.36 25.01 16.09
N LEU A 596 -11.52 24.42 15.91
CA LEU A 596 -12.52 24.78 14.91
C LEU A 596 -13.62 25.55 15.66
N PRO A 597 -13.67 26.89 15.50
CA PRO A 597 -14.62 27.75 16.20
C PRO A 597 -16.07 27.50 15.79
#